data_cd46f7e4c6be1415378ef1dc50c4c3cd
#
_entry.id   cd46f7e4c6be1415378ef1dc50c4c3cd
#
_cell.length_a   1.000
_cell.length_b   1.000
_cell.length_c   1.000
_cell.angle_alpha   90.00
_cell.angle_beta   90.00
_cell.angle_gamma   90.00
#
_symmetry.space_group_name_H-M   'P 1'
#
loop_
_entity.id
_entity.type
_entity.pdbx_description
1 polymer ?
#
loop_
_entity_poly.entity_id
_entity_poly.type
_entity_poly.pdbx_seq_one_letter_code
_entity_poly.pdbx_strand_id
1 'polypeptide(L)'
;MKKKLIVAAGTVVLVLVIVLGCVLFWNSRREEQPPEISAVVVSSRLEQVSELATARYYYTNMGVFEDSNDFYGIKIPFTTKRFIVSYDGTILAGVDLAAADVVITDTALTVRLPEAAVLAHEIDEESLEIYDETKNIFNPITLSDYNGFQADQKAAMEAKAVENGLLTQAKAQAVTITSQVLTPLADQYGLLLSVE
;
A
#
# COMPACT_ATOMS: atom_id res chain seq x y z
N MET A 1 42.95 -13.29 -72.56
CA MET A 1 43.08 -13.02 -71.11
C MET A 1 42.00 -12.09 -70.58
N LYS A 2 41.63 -10.99 -71.25
CA LYS A 2 40.66 -9.99 -70.75
C LYS A 2 39.23 -10.54 -70.45
N LYS A 3 38.71 -11.53 -71.29
CA LYS A 3 37.38 -12.13 -71.10
C LYS A 3 37.30 -12.94 -69.78
N LYS A 4 38.34 -13.67 -69.39
CA LYS A 4 38.39 -14.50 -68.19
C LYS A 4 38.44 -13.59 -66.91
N LEU A 5 39.08 -12.41 -66.99
CA LEU A 5 39.16 -11.46 -65.91
C LEU A 5 37.81 -10.79 -65.66
N ILE A 6 37.04 -10.46 -66.68
CA ILE A 6 35.71 -9.86 -66.58
C ILE A 6 34.71 -10.85 -65.97
N VAL A 7 34.76 -12.14 -66.35
CA VAL A 7 33.92 -13.18 -65.77
C VAL A 7 34.24 -13.40 -64.29
N ALA A 8 35.54 -13.43 -63.92
CA ALA A 8 35.95 -13.54 -62.51
C ALA A 8 35.53 -12.32 -61.67
N ALA A 9 35.62 -11.13 -62.21
CA ALA A 9 35.13 -9.92 -61.50
C ALA A 9 33.61 -9.93 -61.30
N GLY A 10 32.84 -10.40 -62.31
CA GLY A 10 31.37 -10.51 -62.21
C GLY A 10 30.93 -11.52 -61.17
N THR A 11 31.63 -12.68 -61.07
CA THR A 11 31.30 -13.66 -60.02
C THR A 11 31.58 -13.19 -58.62
N VAL A 12 32.66 -12.42 -58.40
CA VAL A 12 32.98 -11.85 -57.09
C VAL A 12 31.92 -10.81 -56.68
N VAL A 13 31.48 -9.96 -57.59
CA VAL A 13 30.41 -8.98 -57.31
C VAL A 13 29.09 -9.69 -56.97
N LEU A 14 28.74 -10.73 -57.70
CA LEU A 14 27.50 -11.51 -57.44
C LEU A 14 27.53 -12.15 -56.03
N VAL A 15 28.66 -12.78 -55.65
CA VAL A 15 28.84 -13.37 -54.33
C VAL A 15 28.73 -12.30 -53.21
N LEU A 16 29.33 -11.14 -53.41
CA LEU A 16 29.24 -10.02 -52.45
C LEU A 16 27.80 -9.53 -52.29
N VAL A 17 27.02 -9.42 -53.34
CA VAL A 17 25.61 -9.03 -53.27
C VAL A 17 24.77 -10.09 -52.55
N ILE A 18 25.03 -11.37 -52.77
CA ILE A 18 24.34 -12.47 -52.10
C ILE A 18 24.68 -12.44 -50.57
N VAL A 19 25.96 -12.30 -50.24
CA VAL A 19 26.41 -12.22 -48.82
C VAL A 19 25.82 -11.03 -48.14
N LEU A 20 25.82 -9.86 -48.78
CA LEU A 20 25.19 -8.63 -48.22
C LEU A 20 23.69 -8.82 -48.06
N GLY A 21 22.99 -9.45 -49.03
CA GLY A 21 21.59 -9.78 -48.93
C GLY A 21 21.26 -10.74 -47.77
N CYS A 22 22.10 -11.78 -47.60
CA CYS A 22 21.97 -12.70 -46.46
C CYS A 22 22.20 -12.00 -45.10
N VAL A 23 23.20 -11.14 -45.00
CA VAL A 23 23.49 -10.38 -43.76
C VAL A 23 22.35 -9.43 -43.44
N LEU A 24 21.84 -8.70 -44.43
CA LEU A 24 20.69 -7.79 -44.24
C LEU A 24 19.43 -8.59 -43.89
N PHE A 25 19.18 -9.73 -44.50
CA PHE A 25 18.05 -10.60 -44.21
C PHE A 25 18.16 -11.24 -42.82
N TRP A 26 19.34 -11.63 -42.39
CA TRP A 26 19.58 -12.17 -41.04
C TRP A 26 19.51 -11.07 -39.98
N ASN A 27 19.98 -9.86 -40.27
CA ASN A 27 19.88 -8.73 -39.37
C ASN A 27 18.43 -8.23 -39.25
N SER A 28 17.63 -8.34 -40.33
CA SER A 28 16.20 -8.02 -40.36
C SER A 28 15.32 -9.03 -39.59
N ARG A 29 15.85 -10.24 -39.36
CA ARG A 29 15.19 -11.29 -38.58
C ARG A 29 15.65 -11.38 -37.12
N ARG A 30 16.49 -10.49 -36.68
CA ARG A 30 16.57 -10.23 -35.23
C ARG A 30 15.29 -9.51 -34.83
N GLU A 31 14.22 -10.31 -34.66
CA GLU A 31 13.12 -9.90 -33.80
C GLU A 31 13.76 -9.48 -32.48
N GLU A 32 13.75 -8.21 -32.17
CA GLU A 32 13.93 -7.74 -30.82
C GLU A 32 12.87 -8.50 -30.02
N GLN A 33 13.27 -9.54 -29.29
CA GLN A 33 12.39 -10.16 -28.32
C GLN A 33 11.95 -9.01 -27.42
N PRO A 34 10.65 -8.72 -27.34
CA PRO A 34 10.18 -7.67 -26.46
C PRO A 34 10.74 -8.00 -25.07
N PRO A 35 11.25 -7.01 -24.34
CA PRO A 35 11.82 -7.25 -23.04
C PRO A 35 10.79 -7.98 -22.18
N GLU A 36 11.10 -9.22 -21.78
CA GLU A 36 10.21 -10.03 -20.93
C GLU A 36 10.14 -9.34 -19.55
N ILE A 37 8.94 -8.82 -19.22
CA ILE A 37 8.68 -8.40 -17.87
C ILE A 37 8.56 -9.63 -16.97
N SER A 38 9.31 -9.63 -15.88
CA SER A 38 9.29 -10.70 -14.89
C SER A 38 8.42 -10.31 -13.69
N ALA A 39 7.65 -11.27 -13.16
CA ALA A 39 6.90 -11.08 -11.90
C ALA A 39 7.81 -10.56 -10.78
N VAL A 40 9.06 -11.02 -10.71
CA VAL A 40 10.05 -10.56 -9.74
C VAL A 40 10.32 -9.05 -9.85
N VAL A 41 10.36 -8.50 -11.07
CA VAL A 41 10.57 -7.05 -11.26
C VAL A 41 9.36 -6.25 -10.78
N VAL A 42 8.15 -6.70 -11.04
CA VAL A 42 6.92 -6.03 -10.56
C VAL A 42 6.82 -6.15 -9.05
N SER A 43 7.00 -7.34 -8.47
CA SER A 43 6.99 -7.56 -7.02
C SER A 43 8.01 -6.69 -6.31
N SER A 44 9.27 -6.63 -6.80
CA SER A 44 10.30 -5.82 -6.17
C SER A 44 10.02 -4.30 -6.24
N ARG A 45 9.24 -3.85 -7.22
CA ARG A 45 8.76 -2.46 -7.27
C ARG A 45 7.65 -2.19 -6.25
N LEU A 46 6.75 -3.14 -6.06
CA LEU A 46 5.70 -3.05 -5.06
C LEU A 46 6.29 -3.11 -3.64
N GLU A 47 7.25 -4.02 -3.39
CA GLU A 47 7.97 -4.12 -2.12
C GLU A 47 8.70 -2.82 -1.72
N GLN A 48 9.22 -2.05 -2.70
CA GLN A 48 9.86 -0.76 -2.43
C GLN A 48 8.90 0.31 -1.91
N VAL A 49 7.61 0.19 -2.21
CA VAL A 49 6.57 1.09 -1.69
C VAL A 49 6.08 0.62 -0.33
N SER A 50 6.18 -0.70 -0.05
CA SER A 50 5.70 -1.41 1.13
C SER A 50 4.25 -1.04 1.51
N GLU A 51 4.02 -0.19 2.47
CA GLU A 51 2.70 0.22 2.91
C GLU A 51 2.11 1.32 2.03
N LEU A 52 0.95 1.06 1.42
CA LEU A 52 0.18 2.02 0.65
C LEU A 52 -1.03 2.49 1.45
N ALA A 53 -0.90 3.62 2.15
CA ALA A 53 -2.03 4.27 2.82
C ALA A 53 -2.96 4.90 1.79
N THR A 54 -4.20 4.41 1.71
CA THR A 54 -5.16 4.79 0.67
C THR A 54 -6.44 5.43 1.20
N ALA A 55 -6.71 5.30 2.50
CA ALA A 55 -7.84 5.95 3.16
C ALA A 55 -7.42 6.57 4.48
N ARG A 56 -8.10 7.67 4.82
CA ARG A 56 -7.88 8.42 6.04
C ARG A 56 -9.21 8.76 6.69
N TYR A 57 -9.34 8.47 7.98
CA TYR A 57 -10.51 8.76 8.79
C TYR A 57 -10.15 9.78 9.84
N TYR A 58 -10.72 10.98 9.72
CA TYR A 58 -10.61 12.04 10.75
C TYR A 58 -11.80 11.97 11.68
N TYR A 59 -11.56 12.18 12.96
CA TYR A 59 -12.62 12.22 13.95
C TYR A 59 -12.29 13.18 15.09
N THR A 60 -13.33 13.75 15.70
CA THR A 60 -13.29 14.36 17.01
C THR A 60 -14.05 13.43 17.95
N ASN A 61 -13.47 13.12 19.11
CA ASN A 61 -14.10 12.28 20.12
C ASN A 61 -14.10 12.97 21.49
N MET A 62 -15.11 12.67 22.27
CA MET A 62 -15.17 13.08 23.69
C MET A 62 -15.24 11.81 24.53
N GLY A 63 -14.20 11.58 25.32
CA GLY A 63 -14.10 10.42 26.19
C GLY A 63 -14.33 10.78 27.63
N VAL A 64 -14.93 9.87 28.37
CA VAL A 64 -15.13 9.97 29.82
C VAL A 64 -14.38 8.84 30.49
N PHE A 65 -13.51 9.17 31.40
CA PHE A 65 -12.87 8.21 32.29
C PHE A 65 -13.46 8.34 33.68
N GLU A 66 -13.85 7.23 34.31
CA GLU A 66 -14.30 7.18 35.69
C GLU A 66 -13.80 5.88 36.33
N ASP A 67 -13.17 6.01 37.46
CA ASP A 67 -12.70 4.90 38.28
C ASP A 67 -12.90 5.21 39.75
N SER A 68 -13.10 4.16 40.55
CA SER A 68 -13.29 4.30 42.02
C SER A 68 -12.71 3.07 42.71
N ASN A 69 -12.10 3.27 43.85
CA ASN A 69 -11.69 2.15 44.70
C ASN A 69 -12.90 1.33 45.13
N ASP A 70 -12.75 0.01 45.12
CA ASP A 70 -13.77 -0.91 45.66
C ASP A 70 -13.23 -1.73 46.85
N PHE A 71 -14.14 -2.18 47.66
CA PHE A 71 -13.87 -3.15 48.71
C PHE A 71 -14.95 -4.25 48.65
N TYR A 72 -14.57 -5.47 48.23
CA TYR A 72 -15.49 -6.57 48.03
C TYR A 72 -16.69 -6.22 47.10
N GLY A 73 -16.44 -5.45 46.00
CA GLY A 73 -17.48 -5.06 45.05
C GLY A 73 -18.35 -3.87 45.50
N ILE A 74 -18.04 -3.27 46.63
CA ILE A 74 -18.72 -2.05 47.12
C ILE A 74 -17.81 -0.86 46.85
N LYS A 75 -18.29 0.12 46.03
CA LYS A 75 -17.55 1.36 45.75
C LYS A 75 -17.35 2.16 47.05
N ILE A 76 -16.11 2.52 47.35
CA ILE A 76 -15.76 3.31 48.53
C ILE A 76 -16.13 4.77 48.26
N PRO A 77 -16.98 5.38 49.11
CA PRO A 77 -17.34 6.80 48.97
C PRO A 77 -16.09 7.71 48.98
N PHE A 78 -16.13 8.79 48.21
CA PHE A 78 -15.07 9.79 48.12
C PHE A 78 -13.75 9.29 47.53
N THR A 79 -13.78 8.19 46.75
CA THR A 79 -12.61 7.69 46.01
C THR A 79 -12.77 7.69 44.49
N THR A 80 -13.91 8.21 43.99
CA THR A 80 -14.15 8.31 42.55
C THR A 80 -13.24 9.37 41.94
N LYS A 81 -12.45 8.98 40.95
CA LYS A 81 -11.71 9.87 40.08
C LYS A 81 -12.37 9.87 38.69
N ARG A 82 -12.43 11.02 38.06
CA ARG A 82 -13.08 11.21 36.76
C ARG A 82 -12.40 12.31 35.99
N PHE A 83 -12.31 12.12 34.67
CA PHE A 83 -12.03 13.23 33.76
C PHE A 83 -12.85 13.10 32.48
N ILE A 84 -13.10 14.21 31.83
CA ILE A 84 -13.74 14.33 30.55
C ILE A 84 -12.77 15.06 29.64
N VAL A 85 -12.42 14.43 28.50
CA VAL A 85 -11.49 15.01 27.54
C VAL A 85 -12.05 14.90 26.14
N SER A 86 -11.89 15.95 25.35
CA SER A 86 -12.12 15.96 23.92
C SER A 86 -10.78 15.96 23.19
N TYR A 87 -10.70 15.31 22.05
CA TYR A 87 -9.50 15.24 21.22
C TYR A 87 -9.85 14.88 19.78
N ASP A 88 -8.97 15.30 18.88
CA ASP A 88 -9.00 14.92 17.48
C ASP A 88 -8.08 13.73 17.21
N GLY A 89 -8.41 12.92 16.23
CA GLY A 89 -7.56 11.83 15.82
C GLY A 89 -7.67 11.52 14.35
N THR A 90 -6.66 10.81 13.86
CA THR A 90 -6.55 10.37 12.48
C THR A 90 -6.21 8.89 12.42
N ILE A 91 -7.01 8.12 11.68
CA ILE A 91 -6.74 6.71 11.39
C ILE A 91 -6.37 6.58 9.91
N LEU A 92 -5.22 6.00 9.62
CA LEU A 92 -4.78 5.68 8.28
C LEU A 92 -5.03 4.20 8.01
N ALA A 93 -5.63 3.88 6.88
CA ALA A 93 -5.82 2.51 6.42
C ALA A 93 -5.29 2.33 4.99
N GLY A 94 -4.87 1.14 4.67
CA GLY A 94 -4.29 0.81 3.38
C GLY A 94 -3.95 -0.66 3.27
N VAL A 95 -3.10 -0.99 2.29
CA VAL A 95 -2.63 -2.35 2.03
C VAL A 95 -1.11 -2.42 2.10
N ASP A 96 -0.59 -3.58 2.51
CA ASP A 96 0.84 -3.88 2.43
C ASP A 96 1.16 -4.46 1.04
N LEU A 97 1.76 -3.65 0.18
CA LEU A 97 2.13 -4.05 -1.17
C LEU A 97 3.25 -5.09 -1.20
N ALA A 98 4.05 -5.23 -0.13
CA ALA A 98 5.07 -6.28 -0.06
C ALA A 98 4.45 -7.68 0.04
N ALA A 99 3.21 -7.78 0.53
CA ALA A 99 2.44 -9.02 0.58
C ALA A 99 1.56 -9.27 -0.66
N ALA A 100 1.67 -8.43 -1.71
CA ALA A 100 0.91 -8.61 -2.94
C ALA A 100 1.44 -9.81 -3.75
N ASP A 101 0.52 -10.62 -4.28
CA ASP A 101 0.84 -11.74 -5.17
C ASP A 101 0.77 -11.28 -6.64
N VAL A 102 1.87 -11.48 -7.38
CA VAL A 102 2.01 -11.04 -8.77
C VAL A 102 2.19 -12.24 -9.68
N VAL A 103 1.24 -12.43 -10.58
CA VAL A 103 1.27 -13.50 -11.59
C VAL A 103 1.30 -12.88 -12.99
N ILE A 104 2.30 -13.27 -13.79
CA ILE A 104 2.42 -12.87 -15.20
C ILE A 104 2.30 -14.12 -16.07
N THR A 105 1.45 -14.02 -17.08
CA THR A 105 1.30 -14.99 -18.17
C THR A 105 1.65 -14.32 -19.50
N ASP A 106 1.66 -15.07 -20.59
CA ASP A 106 1.95 -14.54 -21.94
C ASP A 106 1.01 -13.38 -22.36
N THR A 107 -0.17 -13.28 -21.74
CA THR A 107 -1.21 -12.32 -22.14
C THR A 107 -1.75 -11.44 -21.00
N ALA A 108 -1.38 -11.74 -19.75
CA ALA A 108 -1.97 -11.04 -18.60
C ALA A 108 -0.98 -10.81 -17.46
N LEU A 109 -1.15 -9.67 -16.80
CA LEU A 109 -0.54 -9.30 -15.52
C LEU A 109 -1.66 -9.26 -14.46
N THR A 110 -1.63 -10.18 -13.51
CA THR A 110 -2.58 -10.22 -12.39
C THR A 110 -1.86 -9.86 -11.09
N VAL A 111 -2.40 -8.90 -10.36
CA VAL A 111 -1.90 -8.47 -9.05
C VAL A 111 -3.02 -8.65 -8.02
N ARG A 112 -2.79 -9.51 -7.02
CA ARG A 112 -3.69 -9.72 -5.89
C ARG A 112 -3.17 -8.97 -4.70
N LEU A 113 -3.91 -7.94 -4.29
CA LEU A 113 -3.58 -7.16 -3.11
C LEU A 113 -4.08 -7.88 -1.85
N PRO A 114 -3.33 -7.83 -0.74
CA PRO A 114 -3.81 -8.33 0.54
C PRO A 114 -5.02 -7.53 1.05
N GLU A 115 -5.65 -7.99 2.11
CA GLU A 115 -6.71 -7.25 2.79
C GLU A 115 -6.18 -5.93 3.36
N ALA A 116 -7.03 -4.90 3.33
CA ALA A 116 -6.70 -3.62 3.93
C ALA A 116 -6.68 -3.72 5.46
N ALA A 117 -5.77 -2.98 6.07
CA ALA A 117 -5.62 -2.91 7.53
C ALA A 117 -5.45 -1.45 7.98
N VAL A 118 -5.62 -1.22 9.28
CA VAL A 118 -5.20 0.03 9.92
C VAL A 118 -3.66 0.04 9.96
N LEU A 119 -3.06 1.05 9.35
CA LEU A 119 -1.61 1.22 9.26
C LEU A 119 -1.08 2.13 10.38
N ALA A 120 -1.85 3.17 10.72
CA ALA A 120 -1.51 4.09 11.81
C ALA A 120 -2.76 4.68 12.44
N HIS A 121 -2.66 4.98 13.73
CA HIS A 121 -3.67 5.72 14.47
C HIS A 121 -3.01 6.75 15.39
N GLU A 122 -3.21 8.01 15.07
CA GLU A 122 -2.63 9.15 15.77
C GLU A 122 -3.73 9.95 16.46
N ILE A 123 -3.45 10.39 17.69
CA ILE A 123 -4.24 11.39 18.41
C ILE A 123 -3.45 12.69 18.33
N ASP A 124 -4.12 13.76 17.97
CA ASP A 124 -3.53 15.10 17.99
C ASP A 124 -3.46 15.59 19.44
N GLU A 125 -2.26 15.58 20.01
CA GLU A 125 -2.02 15.98 21.39
C GLU A 125 -2.29 17.48 21.61
N GLU A 126 -2.21 18.31 20.56
CA GLU A 126 -2.49 19.75 20.64
C GLU A 126 -3.99 20.04 20.69
N SER A 127 -4.82 19.09 20.26
CA SER A 127 -6.28 19.17 20.27
C SER A 127 -6.92 18.76 21.61
N LEU A 128 -6.12 18.28 22.56
CA LEU A 128 -6.62 17.79 23.84
C LEU A 128 -7.20 18.90 24.68
N GLU A 129 -8.51 18.84 24.96
CA GLU A 129 -9.22 19.76 25.86
C GLU A 129 -9.83 19.00 27.04
N ILE A 130 -9.44 19.37 28.26
CA ILE A 130 -9.97 18.78 29.48
C ILE A 130 -11.15 19.64 29.93
N TYR A 131 -12.35 19.06 29.92
CA TYR A 131 -13.59 19.73 30.30
C TYR A 131 -13.91 19.61 31.79
N ASP A 132 -13.57 18.47 32.40
CA ASP A 132 -13.82 18.21 33.83
C ASP A 132 -12.74 17.25 34.35
N GLU A 133 -12.25 17.54 35.56
CA GLU A 133 -11.28 16.72 36.27
C GLU A 133 -11.56 16.70 37.75
N THR A 134 -11.85 15.54 38.32
CA THR A 134 -12.04 15.40 39.77
C THR A 134 -10.73 15.12 40.46
N LYS A 135 -10.22 16.08 41.22
CA LYS A 135 -9.02 15.93 42.07
C LYS A 135 -9.37 15.20 43.35
N ASN A 136 -9.05 13.91 43.42
CA ASN A 136 -9.29 13.09 44.59
C ASN A 136 -7.99 12.76 45.31
N ILE A 137 -7.93 13.09 46.65
CA ILE A 137 -6.73 12.90 47.48
C ILE A 137 -6.47 11.39 47.75
N PHE A 138 -7.56 10.60 47.81
CA PHE A 138 -7.48 9.15 48.14
C PHE A 138 -7.37 8.25 46.92
N ASN A 139 -7.63 8.79 45.74
CA ASN A 139 -7.48 8.10 44.46
C ASN A 139 -7.12 9.12 43.35
N PRO A 140 -5.87 9.60 43.32
CA PRO A 140 -5.46 10.60 42.34
C PRO A 140 -5.41 9.97 40.92
N ILE A 141 -5.67 10.79 39.92
CA ILE A 141 -5.47 10.40 38.52
C ILE A 141 -3.99 10.20 38.28
N THR A 142 -3.63 9.06 37.64
CA THR A 142 -2.24 8.69 37.35
C THR A 142 -1.98 8.67 35.85
N LEU A 143 -0.71 8.69 35.45
CA LEU A 143 -0.31 8.51 34.05
C LEU A 143 -0.79 7.15 33.49
N SER A 144 -0.85 6.12 34.34
CA SER A 144 -1.38 4.80 33.93
C SER A 144 -2.85 4.87 33.56
N ASP A 145 -3.67 5.65 34.28
CA ASP A 145 -5.08 5.83 33.95
C ASP A 145 -5.24 6.51 32.59
N TYR A 146 -4.40 7.52 32.34
CA TYR A 146 -4.38 8.22 31.05
C TYR A 146 -4.00 7.29 29.90
N ASN A 147 -2.93 6.51 30.06
CA ASN A 147 -2.47 5.58 29.05
C ASN A 147 -3.50 4.47 28.76
N GLY A 148 -4.12 3.91 29.82
CA GLY A 148 -5.18 2.93 29.68
C GLY A 148 -6.40 3.50 28.95
N PHE A 149 -6.86 4.68 29.38
CA PHE A 149 -7.95 5.38 28.71
C PHE A 149 -7.65 5.64 27.23
N GLN A 150 -6.44 6.14 26.89
CA GLN A 150 -6.05 6.40 25.52
C GLN A 150 -6.07 5.13 24.65
N ALA A 151 -5.57 4.02 25.20
CA ALA A 151 -5.58 2.73 24.49
C ALA A 151 -7.02 2.25 24.22
N ASP A 152 -7.90 2.34 25.22
CA ASP A 152 -9.32 1.94 25.09
C ASP A 152 -10.04 2.82 24.06
N GLN A 153 -9.79 4.13 24.08
CA GLN A 153 -10.38 5.07 23.14
C GLN A 153 -9.89 4.82 21.71
N LYS A 154 -8.61 4.55 21.50
CA LYS A 154 -8.07 4.18 20.19
C LYS A 154 -8.77 2.93 19.67
N ALA A 155 -8.84 1.87 20.45
CA ALA A 155 -9.49 0.63 20.04
C ALA A 155 -10.98 0.85 19.67
N ALA A 156 -11.70 1.64 20.46
CA ALA A 156 -13.11 1.94 20.19
C ALA A 156 -13.29 2.75 18.89
N MET A 157 -12.42 3.71 18.62
CA MET A 157 -12.48 4.53 17.41
C MET A 157 -12.05 3.76 16.17
N GLU A 158 -11.07 2.86 16.26
CA GLU A 158 -10.71 1.95 15.18
C GLU A 158 -11.88 1.04 14.82
N ALA A 159 -12.51 0.41 15.81
CA ALA A 159 -13.68 -0.44 15.58
C ALA A 159 -14.81 0.32 14.87
N LYS A 160 -15.09 1.56 15.30
CA LYS A 160 -16.08 2.42 14.68
C LYS A 160 -15.73 2.83 13.25
N ALA A 161 -14.46 3.13 12.99
CA ALA A 161 -13.99 3.48 11.65
C ALA A 161 -14.10 2.27 10.70
N VAL A 162 -13.78 1.06 11.16
CA VAL A 162 -13.94 -0.19 10.41
C VAL A 162 -15.42 -0.46 10.13
N GLU A 163 -16.29 -0.32 11.13
CA GLU A 163 -17.76 -0.45 10.96
C GLU A 163 -18.31 0.54 9.94
N ASN A 164 -17.76 1.76 9.90
CA ASN A 164 -18.10 2.79 8.91
C ASN A 164 -17.48 2.54 7.51
N GLY A 165 -16.82 1.40 7.29
CA GLY A 165 -16.33 0.98 5.98
C GLY A 165 -14.94 1.49 5.60
N LEU A 166 -14.12 1.96 6.57
CA LEU A 166 -12.78 2.47 6.30
C LEU A 166 -11.91 1.47 5.53
N LEU A 167 -11.89 0.20 5.94
CA LEU A 167 -11.08 -0.83 5.27
C LEU A 167 -11.58 -1.16 3.87
N THR A 168 -12.90 -1.19 3.67
CA THR A 168 -13.50 -1.40 2.34
C THR A 168 -13.12 -0.28 1.38
N GLN A 169 -13.19 0.96 1.84
CA GLN A 169 -12.76 2.12 1.06
C GLN A 169 -11.25 2.07 0.77
N ALA A 170 -10.44 1.71 1.76
CA ALA A 170 -8.99 1.59 1.61
C ALA A 170 -8.62 0.55 0.55
N LYS A 171 -9.22 -0.64 0.57
CA LYS A 171 -8.99 -1.70 -0.42
C LYS A 171 -9.38 -1.24 -1.83
N ALA A 172 -10.57 -0.67 -2.00
CA ALA A 172 -11.04 -0.19 -3.32
C ALA A 172 -10.12 0.88 -3.90
N GLN A 173 -9.65 1.79 -3.07
CA GLN A 173 -8.72 2.85 -3.47
C GLN A 173 -7.34 2.28 -3.81
N ALA A 174 -6.85 1.28 -3.05
CA ALA A 174 -5.60 0.58 -3.34
C ALA A 174 -5.64 -0.11 -4.70
N VAL A 175 -6.73 -0.82 -5.02
CA VAL A 175 -6.95 -1.43 -6.35
C VAL A 175 -6.90 -0.38 -7.45
N THR A 176 -7.56 0.76 -7.24
CA THR A 176 -7.61 1.85 -8.22
C THR A 176 -6.23 2.44 -8.48
N ILE A 177 -5.49 2.78 -7.41
CA ILE A 177 -4.15 3.38 -7.51
C ILE A 177 -3.17 2.39 -8.15
N THR A 178 -3.17 1.14 -7.69
CA THR A 178 -2.29 0.10 -8.24
C THR A 178 -2.58 -0.13 -9.72
N SER A 179 -3.85 -0.17 -10.12
CA SER A 179 -4.25 -0.28 -11.53
C SER A 179 -3.72 0.90 -12.35
N GLN A 180 -3.88 2.13 -11.87
CA GLN A 180 -3.40 3.33 -12.57
C GLN A 180 -1.87 3.33 -12.75
N VAL A 181 -1.14 2.87 -11.75
CA VAL A 181 0.33 2.82 -11.79
C VAL A 181 0.83 1.71 -12.73
N LEU A 182 0.13 0.57 -12.76
CA LEU A 182 0.56 -0.58 -13.56
C LEU A 182 0.03 -0.59 -14.99
N THR A 183 -1.04 0.15 -15.31
CA THR A 183 -1.61 0.21 -16.67
C THR A 183 -0.57 0.58 -17.72
N PRO A 184 0.25 1.66 -17.59
CA PRO A 184 1.24 2.00 -18.60
C PRO A 184 2.29 0.91 -18.81
N LEU A 185 2.61 0.17 -17.73
CA LEU A 185 3.53 -0.94 -17.79
C LEU A 185 2.91 -2.13 -18.54
N ALA A 186 1.69 -2.50 -18.21
CA ALA A 186 0.97 -3.58 -18.88
C ALA A 186 0.79 -3.28 -20.39
N ASP A 187 0.41 -2.05 -20.74
CA ASP A 187 0.25 -1.61 -22.13
C ASP A 187 1.57 -1.69 -22.93
N GLN A 188 2.69 -1.31 -22.29
CA GLN A 188 4.02 -1.38 -22.92
C GLN A 188 4.38 -2.81 -23.33
N TYR A 189 3.91 -3.81 -22.59
CA TYR A 189 4.18 -5.24 -22.86
C TYR A 189 3.00 -5.97 -23.52
N GLY A 190 1.93 -5.26 -23.87
CA GLY A 190 0.73 -5.83 -24.50
C GLY A 190 -0.03 -6.81 -23.59
N LEU A 191 0.06 -6.65 -22.27
CA LEU A 191 -0.58 -7.50 -21.26
C LEU A 191 -1.93 -6.94 -20.82
N LEU A 192 -2.89 -7.82 -20.56
CA LEU A 192 -4.14 -7.44 -19.89
C LEU A 192 -3.89 -7.34 -18.39
N LEU A 193 -4.15 -6.16 -17.81
CA LEU A 193 -3.99 -5.92 -16.38
C LEU A 193 -5.27 -6.30 -15.62
N SER A 194 -5.11 -7.08 -14.54
CA SER A 194 -6.12 -7.32 -13.51
C SER A 194 -5.54 -7.04 -12.13
N VAL A 195 -6.18 -6.19 -11.34
CA VAL A 195 -5.83 -5.91 -9.94
C VAL A 195 -7.04 -6.21 -9.07
N GLU A 196 -6.88 -7.05 -8.04
CA GLU A 196 -7.95 -7.54 -7.16
C GLU A 196 -7.53 -7.62 -5.67
#